data_1c2ba3955621f9e0a9df119e4b378ca6
#
_entry.id   1c2ba3955621f9e0a9df119e4b378ca6
#
_cell.length_a   1.000
_cell.length_b   1.000
_cell.length_c   1.000
_cell.angle_alpha   90.00
_cell.angle_beta   90.00
_cell.angle_gamma   90.00
#
_symmetry.space_group_name_H-M   'P 1'
#
loop_
_entity.id
_entity.type
_entity.pdbx_description
1 polymer ?
#
loop_
_entity_poly.entity_id
_entity_poly.type
_entity_poly.pdbx_seq_one_letter_code
_entity_poly.pdbx_strand_id
1 'polypeptide(L)'
;PRLTEFAAWRPYEDWQSWWEGDRSYCEADDPRARGGFYTKEEIREIVEYARLRHIEVIPEIEMPGHSEEVTAAYPELGCHGEPYRDGDLCPGNERTFEFLENVLLEVMELFPSEYIHIGGDECPKVRWEKCPVCQAKIRELGIEGDDKHAAEYYLQSYVTARVEKFLNEHGRRIIGWDEILEGELAPDATVMSWRGSEGGIAAARLGHDAIMTPTSHFYFDYYQARDIENEPFGIGGYVPVEKVYAYEPIPDTLSQELGAHILGVQANLWAEYIKTPEHQEYMLLPRMAALSEVQWCDRGSREWTRFAGALPH
;
A
#
# COMPACT_ATOMS: atom_id res chain seq x y z
N PRO A 1 2.34 21.23 7.31
CA PRO A 1 1.32 21.61 8.31
C PRO A 1 -0.07 21.21 7.89
N ARG A 2 -0.50 21.48 6.63
CA ARG A 2 -1.88 21.21 6.19
C ARG A 2 -2.27 19.73 6.26
N LEU A 3 -1.34 18.80 6.09
CA LEU A 3 -1.62 17.36 6.21
C LEU A 3 -1.99 16.97 7.65
N THR A 4 -1.39 17.61 8.66
CA THR A 4 -1.62 17.32 10.08
C THR A 4 -2.71 18.20 10.71
N GLU A 5 -2.87 19.43 10.24
CA GLU A 5 -3.83 20.39 10.80
C GLU A 5 -5.23 20.27 10.21
N PHE A 6 -5.33 19.79 8.96
CA PHE A 6 -6.57 19.67 8.20
C PHE A 6 -6.83 18.24 7.70
N ALA A 7 -5.96 17.70 6.86
CA ALA A 7 -6.22 16.44 6.16
C ALA A 7 -6.21 15.19 7.04
N ALA A 8 -5.70 15.29 8.28
CA ALA A 8 -5.77 14.22 9.27
C ALA A 8 -7.10 14.16 10.04
N TRP A 9 -8.06 15.06 9.74
CA TRP A 9 -9.27 15.22 10.51
C TRP A 9 -10.52 15.20 9.63
N ARG A 10 -11.54 14.48 10.07
CA ARG A 10 -12.82 14.33 9.37
C ARG A 10 -13.98 14.69 10.31
N PRO A 11 -15.04 15.36 9.84
CA PRO A 11 -16.22 15.67 10.67
C PRO A 11 -17.23 14.51 10.73
N TYR A 12 -16.72 13.26 10.83
CA TYR A 12 -17.49 12.02 10.81
C TYR A 12 -17.03 11.07 11.91
N GLU A 13 -17.97 10.31 12.47
CA GLU A 13 -17.67 9.39 13.58
C GLU A 13 -16.80 8.18 13.14
N ASP A 14 -16.93 7.74 11.90
CA ASP A 14 -16.18 6.61 11.36
C ASP A 14 -15.96 6.72 9.85
N TRP A 15 -15.14 5.79 9.31
CA TRP A 15 -14.82 5.70 7.90
C TRP A 15 -16.07 5.52 7.03
N GLN A 16 -17.00 4.62 7.40
CA GLN A 16 -18.20 4.34 6.61
C GLN A 16 -19.04 5.62 6.42
N SER A 17 -19.29 6.34 7.50
CA SER A 17 -20.05 7.59 7.45
C SER A 17 -19.37 8.66 6.57
N TRP A 18 -18.04 8.71 6.60
CA TRP A 18 -17.27 9.61 5.74
C TRP A 18 -17.36 9.20 4.27
N TRP A 19 -17.18 7.88 3.98
CA TRP A 19 -17.23 7.34 2.63
C TRP A 19 -18.60 7.50 1.95
N GLU A 20 -19.66 7.30 2.71
CA GLU A 20 -21.05 7.48 2.23
C GLU A 20 -21.49 8.95 2.22
N GLY A 21 -20.76 9.83 2.91
CA GLY A 21 -21.01 11.27 3.00
C GLY A 21 -20.38 12.08 1.87
N ASP A 22 -20.06 13.32 2.17
CA ASP A 22 -19.43 14.25 1.22
C ASP A 22 -17.90 14.12 1.16
N ARG A 23 -17.33 13.22 1.95
CA ARG A 23 -15.88 12.94 2.08
C ARG A 23 -15.06 14.16 2.47
N SER A 24 -15.65 15.10 3.17
CA SER A 24 -14.98 16.33 3.60
C SER A 24 -13.97 16.07 4.73
N TYR A 25 -12.98 16.94 4.78
CA TYR A 25 -12.02 17.08 5.89
C TYR A 25 -12.33 18.37 6.66
N CYS A 26 -11.79 18.51 7.87
CA CYS A 26 -11.99 19.68 8.71
C CYS A 26 -10.70 20.09 9.41
N GLU A 27 -10.67 21.30 9.95
CA GLU A 27 -9.56 21.74 10.79
C GLU A 27 -9.55 20.97 12.11
N ALA A 28 -8.38 20.79 12.71
CA ALA A 28 -8.18 20.03 13.95
C ALA A 28 -9.00 20.58 15.14
N ASP A 29 -9.34 21.86 15.12
CA ASP A 29 -10.13 22.55 16.16
C ASP A 29 -11.66 22.51 15.91
N ASP A 30 -12.14 21.91 14.80
CA ASP A 30 -13.57 21.68 14.61
C ASP A 30 -14.10 20.74 15.70
N PRO A 31 -15.18 21.10 16.43
CA PRO A 31 -15.71 20.26 17.51
C PRO A 31 -16.19 18.87 17.06
N ARG A 32 -16.38 18.67 15.74
CA ARG A 32 -16.73 17.38 15.14
C ARG A 32 -15.51 16.58 14.69
N ALA A 33 -14.30 17.18 14.76
CA ALA A 33 -13.11 16.53 14.24
C ALA A 33 -12.87 15.16 14.89
N ARG A 34 -12.68 14.17 14.06
CA ARG A 34 -12.23 12.80 14.39
C ARG A 34 -11.03 12.48 13.50
N GLY A 35 -10.01 11.90 14.10
CA GLY A 35 -8.78 11.58 13.41
C GLY A 35 -7.57 11.78 14.28
N GLY A 36 -6.42 11.96 13.65
CA GLY A 36 -5.14 12.18 14.33
C GLY A 36 -3.98 11.89 13.40
N PHE A 37 -2.80 12.11 13.92
CA PHE A 37 -1.54 11.79 13.26
C PHE A 37 -0.50 11.46 14.33
N TYR A 38 0.52 10.72 13.94
CA TYR A 38 1.67 10.49 14.80
C TYR A 38 2.62 11.69 14.76
N THR A 39 3.05 12.14 15.92
CA THR A 39 4.15 13.12 16.03
C THR A 39 5.48 12.46 15.61
N LYS A 40 6.47 13.26 15.25
CA LYS A 40 7.80 12.74 14.93
C LYS A 40 8.42 11.96 16.08
N GLU A 41 8.16 12.39 17.30
CA GLU A 41 8.61 11.75 18.53
C GLU A 41 7.98 10.38 18.70
N GLU A 42 6.66 10.25 18.49
CA GLU A 42 5.95 8.98 18.56
C GLU A 42 6.42 8.00 17.45
N ILE A 43 6.65 8.50 16.23
CA ILE A 43 7.22 7.68 15.15
C ILE A 43 8.61 7.15 15.55
N ARG A 44 9.49 7.99 16.11
CA ARG A 44 10.81 7.54 16.57
C ARG A 44 10.71 6.50 17.68
N GLU A 45 9.74 6.65 18.58
CA GLU A 45 9.47 5.67 19.64
C GLU A 45 9.01 4.33 19.04
N ILE A 46 8.09 4.34 18.07
CA ILE A 46 7.61 3.15 17.36
C ILE A 46 8.77 2.44 16.65
N VAL A 47 9.57 3.18 15.91
CA VAL A 47 10.72 2.65 15.17
C VAL A 47 11.74 2.01 16.12
N GLU A 48 12.06 2.66 17.23
CA GLU A 48 12.99 2.12 18.22
C GLU A 48 12.41 0.92 18.96
N TYR A 49 11.11 0.93 19.28
CA TYR A 49 10.41 -0.20 19.88
C TYR A 49 10.46 -1.45 18.98
N ALA A 50 10.24 -1.26 17.69
CA ALA A 50 10.32 -2.30 16.68
C ALA A 50 11.77 -2.82 16.51
N ARG A 51 12.74 -1.90 16.42
CA ARG A 51 14.17 -2.22 16.29
C ARG A 51 14.69 -3.12 17.42
N LEU A 52 14.27 -2.86 18.65
CA LEU A 52 14.62 -3.69 19.82
C LEU A 52 14.02 -5.11 19.73
N ARG A 53 13.08 -5.35 18.82
CA ARG A 53 12.45 -6.64 18.55
C ARG A 53 12.87 -7.24 17.21
N HIS A 54 13.90 -6.66 16.59
CA HIS A 54 14.39 -7.07 15.27
C HIS A 54 13.31 -6.97 14.17
N ILE A 55 12.44 -5.96 14.29
CA ILE A 55 11.42 -5.61 13.31
C ILE A 55 11.83 -4.29 12.66
N GLU A 56 11.86 -4.26 11.35
CA GLU A 56 12.03 -3.05 10.57
C GLU A 56 10.66 -2.45 10.26
N VAL A 57 10.53 -1.14 10.45
CA VAL A 57 9.31 -0.39 10.09
C VAL A 57 9.54 0.25 8.73
N ILE A 58 8.84 -0.25 7.71
CA ILE A 58 8.87 0.29 6.36
C ILE A 58 7.68 1.25 6.20
N PRO A 59 7.91 2.54 5.93
CA PRO A 59 6.82 3.49 5.71
C PRO A 59 6.20 3.27 4.34
N GLU A 60 4.88 3.43 4.25
CA GLU A 60 4.16 3.50 2.99
C GLU A 60 3.63 4.93 2.79
N ILE A 61 4.01 5.54 1.68
CA ILE A 61 3.58 6.87 1.25
C ILE A 61 2.94 6.72 -0.12
N GLU A 62 1.64 6.76 -0.14
CA GLU A 62 0.83 6.49 -1.32
C GLU A 62 0.99 7.56 -2.40
N MET A 63 1.22 7.10 -3.65
CA MET A 63 1.32 7.94 -4.83
C MET A 63 1.17 7.12 -6.11
N PRO A 64 0.60 7.66 -7.19
CA PRO A 64 -0.08 8.96 -7.29
C PRO A 64 -1.58 8.88 -6.98
N GLY A 65 -2.13 7.69 -6.77
CA GLY A 65 -3.50 7.43 -6.32
C GLY A 65 -3.67 7.61 -4.82
N HIS A 66 -4.86 7.28 -4.30
CA HIS A 66 -5.18 7.32 -2.86
C HIS A 66 -4.69 8.60 -2.15
N SER A 67 -4.86 9.76 -2.83
CA SER A 67 -4.33 11.05 -2.39
C SER A 67 -5.44 12.10 -2.19
N GLU A 68 -6.66 11.67 -1.83
CA GLU A 68 -7.78 12.55 -1.58
C GLU A 68 -7.48 13.58 -0.50
N GLU A 69 -6.84 13.18 0.59
CA GLU A 69 -6.44 14.07 1.69
C GLU A 69 -5.39 15.08 1.25
N VAL A 70 -4.46 14.66 0.37
CA VAL A 70 -3.44 15.56 -0.16
C VAL A 70 -4.07 16.60 -1.07
N THR A 71 -4.93 16.19 -2.00
CA THR A 71 -5.58 17.10 -2.95
C THR A 71 -6.67 17.96 -2.29
N ALA A 72 -7.24 17.52 -1.16
CA ALA A 72 -8.09 18.37 -0.33
C ALA A 72 -7.30 19.47 0.37
N ALA A 73 -6.09 19.16 0.87
CA ALA A 73 -5.22 20.11 1.56
C ALA A 73 -4.43 21.03 0.60
N TYR A 74 -4.04 20.49 -0.55
CA TYR A 74 -3.25 21.15 -1.60
C TYR A 74 -3.88 20.92 -2.98
N PRO A 75 -5.02 21.57 -3.27
CA PRO A 75 -5.78 21.32 -4.50
C PRO A 75 -4.98 21.52 -5.79
N GLU A 76 -3.98 22.39 -5.75
CA GLU A 76 -3.09 22.65 -6.87
C GLU A 76 -2.23 21.47 -7.29
N LEU A 77 -2.18 20.38 -6.50
CA LEU A 77 -1.47 19.14 -6.84
C LEU A 77 -2.36 18.18 -7.64
N GLY A 78 -3.67 18.39 -7.67
CA GLY A 78 -4.61 17.65 -8.51
C GLY A 78 -4.75 18.25 -9.91
N CYS A 79 -5.41 17.51 -10.80
CA CYS A 79 -5.61 17.92 -12.20
C CYS A 79 -6.60 19.08 -12.36
N HIS A 80 -7.57 19.23 -11.45
CA HIS A 80 -8.58 20.29 -11.51
C HIS A 80 -8.18 21.55 -10.73
N GLY A 81 -7.28 21.42 -9.77
CA GLY A 81 -6.87 22.53 -8.90
C GLY A 81 -7.96 22.98 -7.91
N GLU A 82 -8.95 22.13 -7.66
CA GLU A 82 -10.08 22.40 -6.76
C GLU A 82 -10.16 21.30 -5.69
N PRO A 83 -10.48 21.65 -4.42
CA PRO A 83 -10.66 20.65 -3.37
C PRO A 83 -11.75 19.63 -3.72
N TYR A 84 -11.58 18.39 -3.29
CA TYR A 84 -12.56 17.29 -3.44
C TYR A 84 -12.91 16.92 -4.89
N ARG A 85 -12.12 17.35 -5.87
CA ARG A 85 -12.29 17.01 -7.29
C ARG A 85 -11.39 15.88 -7.75
N ASP A 86 -10.26 15.73 -7.11
CA ASP A 86 -9.23 14.76 -7.44
C ASP A 86 -8.97 13.83 -6.26
N GLY A 87 -8.71 12.56 -6.53
CA GLY A 87 -8.22 11.57 -5.56
C GLY A 87 -6.82 11.08 -5.94
N ASP A 88 -6.28 11.65 -7.02
CA ASP A 88 -4.98 11.34 -7.59
C ASP A 88 -4.21 12.62 -7.88
N LEU A 89 -2.90 12.55 -7.73
CA LEU A 89 -1.98 13.63 -8.02
C LEU A 89 -1.86 13.88 -9.53
N CYS A 90 -1.46 15.09 -9.92
CA CYS A 90 -1.24 15.47 -11.32
C CYS A 90 0.23 15.24 -11.72
N PRO A 91 0.58 14.19 -12.49
CA PRO A 91 1.96 13.92 -12.88
C PRO A 91 2.55 14.93 -13.86
N GLY A 92 1.70 15.69 -14.54
CA GLY A 92 2.14 16.76 -15.44
C GLY A 92 2.65 18.00 -14.70
N ASN A 93 2.34 18.13 -13.42
CA ASN A 93 2.67 19.29 -12.60
C ASN A 93 3.97 19.07 -11.82
N GLU A 94 5.01 19.85 -12.09
CA GLU A 94 6.29 19.73 -11.37
C GLU A 94 6.17 19.96 -9.85
N ARG A 95 5.21 20.75 -9.40
CA ARG A 95 4.95 20.97 -7.97
C ARG A 95 4.55 19.68 -7.24
N THR A 96 3.95 18.73 -7.96
CA THR A 96 3.66 17.41 -7.43
C THR A 96 4.95 16.70 -6.98
N PHE A 97 5.98 16.72 -7.80
CA PHE A 97 7.26 16.11 -7.46
C PHE A 97 8.00 16.87 -6.36
N GLU A 98 7.99 18.19 -6.40
CA GLU A 98 8.55 19.02 -5.30
C GLU A 98 7.88 18.68 -3.96
N PHE A 99 6.57 18.47 -3.96
CA PHE A 99 5.82 18.05 -2.78
C PHE A 99 6.21 16.66 -2.32
N LEU A 100 6.21 15.66 -3.22
CA LEU A 100 6.56 14.27 -2.92
C LEU A 100 8.00 14.15 -2.40
N GLU A 101 8.95 14.81 -3.04
CA GLU A 101 10.35 14.82 -2.63
C GLU A 101 10.51 15.41 -1.21
N ASN A 102 9.82 16.49 -0.88
CA ASN A 102 9.83 17.08 0.46
C ASN A 102 9.23 16.14 1.51
N VAL A 103 8.12 15.45 1.20
CA VAL A 103 7.52 14.44 2.10
C VAL A 103 8.48 13.28 2.30
N LEU A 104 9.07 12.76 1.24
CA LEU A 104 10.01 11.63 1.30
C LEU A 104 11.28 11.98 2.08
N LEU A 105 11.80 13.20 1.98
CA LEU A 105 12.92 13.66 2.81
C LEU A 105 12.58 13.60 4.31
N GLU A 106 11.40 14.06 4.70
CA GLU A 106 10.94 14.00 6.08
C GLU A 106 10.72 12.55 6.56
N VAL A 107 10.18 11.71 5.71
CA VAL A 107 10.00 10.27 5.97
C VAL A 107 11.36 9.58 6.17
N MET A 108 12.34 9.84 5.31
CA MET A 108 13.68 9.27 5.43
C MET A 108 14.44 9.71 6.69
N GLU A 109 14.11 10.88 7.23
CA GLU A 109 14.66 11.34 8.54
C GLU A 109 14.12 10.49 9.70
N LEU A 110 12.89 10.00 9.59
CA LEU A 110 12.17 9.28 10.66
C LEU A 110 12.34 7.77 10.59
N PHE A 111 12.41 7.20 9.37
CA PHE A 111 12.47 5.78 9.14
C PHE A 111 13.83 5.38 8.56
N PRO A 112 14.61 4.56 9.28
CA PRO A 112 15.93 4.13 8.81
C PRO A 112 15.89 3.00 7.81
N SER A 113 14.72 2.46 7.46
CA SER A 113 14.54 1.32 6.56
C SER A 113 15.19 1.55 5.19
N GLU A 114 15.79 0.52 4.64
CA GLU A 114 16.30 0.55 3.27
C GLU A 114 15.19 0.78 2.25
N TYR A 115 14.01 0.24 2.53
CA TYR A 115 12.85 0.34 1.66
C TYR A 115 11.88 1.44 2.09
N ILE A 116 11.27 2.06 1.08
CA ILE A 116 10.08 2.91 1.23
C ILE A 116 9.02 2.37 0.27
N HIS A 117 7.84 2.06 0.78
CA HIS A 117 6.72 1.67 -0.05
C HIS A 117 6.04 2.91 -0.59
N ILE A 118 5.84 2.97 -1.90
CA ILE A 118 5.32 4.15 -2.60
C ILE A 118 3.86 3.98 -3.07
N GLY A 119 3.21 2.87 -2.69
CA GLY A 119 1.87 2.54 -3.14
C GLY A 119 1.81 2.20 -4.62
N GLY A 120 1.08 2.97 -5.38
CA GLY A 120 0.97 2.85 -6.84
C GLY A 120 -0.30 2.13 -7.31
N ASP A 121 -1.11 1.64 -6.38
CA ASP A 121 -2.34 0.91 -6.63
C ASP A 121 -3.52 1.83 -6.97
N GLU A 122 -4.49 1.23 -7.64
CA GLU A 122 -5.84 1.74 -7.90
C GLU A 122 -5.93 3.18 -8.44
N CYS A 123 -4.87 3.71 -9.03
CA CYS A 123 -4.89 5.04 -9.64
C CYS A 123 -5.76 5.02 -10.91
N PRO A 124 -6.89 5.74 -10.96
CA PRO A 124 -7.87 5.60 -12.03
C PRO A 124 -7.44 6.20 -13.38
N LYS A 125 -6.47 7.11 -13.41
CA LYS A 125 -5.89 7.74 -14.61
C LYS A 125 -6.85 8.56 -15.49
N VAL A 126 -8.16 8.39 -15.33
CA VAL A 126 -9.21 9.02 -16.15
C VAL A 126 -9.15 10.56 -16.14
N ARG A 127 -8.63 11.14 -15.06
CA ARG A 127 -8.44 12.60 -14.98
C ARG A 127 -7.25 13.04 -15.82
N TRP A 128 -6.20 12.22 -15.91
CA TRP A 128 -5.01 12.52 -16.71
C TRP A 128 -5.30 12.56 -18.19
N GLU A 129 -6.23 11.72 -18.69
CA GLU A 129 -6.68 11.71 -20.08
C GLU A 129 -7.20 13.10 -20.54
N LYS A 130 -7.82 13.83 -19.63
CA LYS A 130 -8.45 15.11 -19.89
C LYS A 130 -7.65 16.33 -19.40
N CYS A 131 -6.64 16.08 -18.60
CA CYS A 131 -5.80 17.11 -18.02
C CYS A 131 -4.81 17.66 -19.06
N PRO A 132 -4.91 18.95 -19.46
CA PRO A 132 -4.01 19.51 -20.48
C PRO A 132 -2.53 19.47 -20.05
N VAL A 133 -2.25 19.52 -18.76
CA VAL A 133 -0.88 19.49 -18.21
C VAL A 133 -0.31 18.07 -18.29
N CYS A 134 -1.09 17.03 -17.91
CA CYS A 134 -0.69 15.63 -18.07
C CYS A 134 -0.49 15.27 -19.54
N GLN A 135 -1.41 15.70 -20.42
CA GLN A 135 -1.31 15.46 -21.86
C GLN A 135 -0.13 16.20 -22.49
N ALA A 136 0.24 17.38 -21.99
CA ALA A 136 1.45 18.07 -22.40
C ALA A 136 2.71 17.30 -21.97
N LYS A 137 2.73 16.76 -20.75
CA LYS A 137 3.84 15.96 -20.24
C LYS A 137 4.02 14.65 -21.03
N ILE A 138 2.93 13.95 -21.36
CA ILE A 138 2.95 12.76 -22.22
C ILE A 138 3.63 13.08 -23.56
N ARG A 139 3.24 14.19 -24.21
CA ARG A 139 3.87 14.62 -25.48
C ARG A 139 5.34 15.03 -25.31
N GLU A 140 5.66 15.75 -24.24
CA GLU A 140 7.03 16.17 -23.92
C GLU A 140 7.98 14.97 -23.78
N LEU A 141 7.50 13.93 -23.10
CA LEU A 141 8.28 12.70 -22.85
C LEU A 141 8.23 11.70 -24.01
N GLY A 142 7.42 11.97 -25.04
CA GLY A 142 7.22 11.04 -26.17
C GLY A 142 6.56 9.73 -25.73
N ILE A 143 5.76 9.76 -24.68
CA ILE A 143 5.05 8.58 -24.17
C ILE A 143 3.97 8.18 -25.16
N GLU A 144 3.95 6.89 -25.52
CA GLU A 144 2.91 6.29 -26.33
C GLU A 144 2.31 5.09 -25.57
N GLY A 145 1.03 4.83 -25.78
CA GLY A 145 0.39 3.60 -25.31
C GLY A 145 0.72 2.42 -26.21
N ASP A 146 0.41 1.23 -25.75
CA ASP A 146 0.51 -0.02 -26.52
C ASP A 146 -0.85 -0.73 -26.64
N ASP A 147 -0.86 -1.96 -27.15
CA ASP A 147 -2.09 -2.75 -27.31
C ASP A 147 -2.76 -3.13 -25.96
N LYS A 148 -2.07 -2.97 -24.84
CA LYS A 148 -2.52 -3.36 -23.51
C LYS A 148 -2.84 -2.13 -22.63
N HIS A 149 -2.04 -1.08 -22.74
CA HIS A 149 -2.08 0.08 -21.85
C HIS A 149 -2.09 1.38 -22.61
N ALA A 150 -2.97 2.30 -22.21
CA ALA A 150 -2.98 3.67 -22.71
C ALA A 150 -1.74 4.44 -22.20
N ALA A 151 -1.45 5.59 -22.81
CA ALA A 151 -0.30 6.43 -22.49
C ALA A 151 -0.25 6.86 -20.99
N GLU A 152 -1.41 6.97 -20.35
CA GLU A 152 -1.53 7.33 -18.94
C GLU A 152 -0.92 6.27 -17.99
N TYR A 153 -0.89 5.01 -18.37
CA TYR A 153 -0.20 3.96 -17.62
C TYR A 153 1.32 4.18 -17.64
N TYR A 154 1.86 4.57 -18.77
CA TYR A 154 3.28 4.94 -18.91
C TYR A 154 3.60 6.29 -18.24
N LEU A 155 2.61 7.17 -18.11
CA LEU A 155 2.75 8.38 -17.31
C LEU A 155 2.86 8.03 -15.81
N GLN A 156 2.16 6.99 -15.32
CA GLN A 156 2.38 6.47 -13.96
C GLN A 156 3.78 5.85 -13.83
N SER A 157 4.25 5.11 -14.82
CA SER A 157 5.63 4.57 -14.84
C SER A 157 6.66 5.70 -14.73
N TYR A 158 6.44 6.83 -15.39
CA TYR A 158 7.29 8.02 -15.23
C TYR A 158 7.31 8.53 -13.79
N VAL A 159 6.16 8.56 -13.09
CA VAL A 159 6.11 8.94 -11.66
C VAL A 159 6.96 7.97 -10.85
N THR A 160 6.73 6.67 -11.00
CA THR A 160 7.45 5.61 -10.27
C THR A 160 8.95 5.70 -10.50
N ALA A 161 9.39 5.81 -11.76
CA ALA A 161 10.81 5.90 -12.10
C ALA A 161 11.48 7.18 -11.55
N ARG A 162 10.77 8.30 -11.57
CA ARG A 162 11.29 9.56 -11.03
C ARG A 162 11.44 9.51 -9.51
N VAL A 163 10.48 8.93 -8.81
CA VAL A 163 10.52 8.75 -7.35
C VAL A 163 11.58 7.73 -6.97
N GLU A 164 11.68 6.60 -7.69
CA GLU A 164 12.75 5.62 -7.48
C GLU A 164 14.12 6.27 -7.60
N LYS A 165 14.36 7.01 -8.68
CA LYS A 165 15.63 7.71 -8.89
C LYS A 165 15.96 8.62 -7.71
N PHE A 166 14.99 9.43 -7.26
CA PHE A 166 15.16 10.31 -6.10
C PHE A 166 15.53 9.52 -4.84
N LEU A 167 14.81 8.43 -4.54
CA LEU A 167 15.08 7.60 -3.37
C LEU A 167 16.43 6.86 -3.48
N ASN A 168 16.81 6.36 -4.66
CA ASN A 168 18.11 5.72 -4.88
C ASN A 168 19.28 6.70 -4.68
N GLU A 169 19.13 7.97 -5.08
CA GLU A 169 20.13 9.03 -4.82
C GLU A 169 20.31 9.28 -3.32
N HIS A 170 19.33 8.91 -2.49
CA HIS A 170 19.36 8.99 -1.03
C HIS A 170 19.65 7.62 -0.35
N GLY A 171 20.06 6.61 -1.13
CA GLY A 171 20.40 5.28 -0.62
C GLY A 171 19.20 4.45 -0.16
N ARG A 172 18.02 4.72 -0.71
CA ARG A 172 16.77 3.98 -0.45
C ARG A 172 16.30 3.25 -1.71
N ARG A 173 15.48 2.21 -1.52
CA ARG A 173 14.86 1.43 -2.58
C ARG A 173 13.34 1.53 -2.46
N ILE A 174 12.64 1.34 -3.57
CA ILE A 174 11.18 1.36 -3.56
C ILE A 174 10.58 -0.04 -3.46
N ILE A 175 9.41 -0.12 -2.80
CA ILE A 175 8.42 -1.16 -2.97
C ILE A 175 7.18 -0.50 -3.55
N GLY A 176 6.48 -1.15 -4.48
CA GLY A 176 5.17 -0.69 -4.95
C GLY A 176 4.23 -1.87 -5.16
N TRP A 177 2.93 -1.59 -5.11
CA TRP A 177 1.90 -2.58 -5.44
C TRP A 177 2.04 -3.04 -6.88
N ASP A 178 1.47 -4.19 -7.23
CA ASP A 178 1.75 -4.83 -8.52
C ASP A 178 1.23 -4.07 -9.75
N GLU A 179 0.50 -2.97 -9.57
CA GLU A 179 0.18 -2.00 -10.62
C GLU A 179 1.41 -1.28 -11.20
N ILE A 180 2.53 -1.21 -10.48
CA ILE A 180 3.78 -0.66 -11.03
C ILE A 180 4.35 -1.49 -12.19
N LEU A 181 3.83 -2.71 -12.39
CA LEU A 181 4.11 -3.54 -13.57
C LEU A 181 3.35 -3.09 -14.82
N GLU A 182 2.32 -2.26 -14.66
CA GLU A 182 1.50 -1.76 -15.75
C GLU A 182 2.25 -0.60 -16.44
N GLY A 183 2.68 -0.81 -17.67
CA GLY A 183 3.57 0.11 -18.37
C GLY A 183 5.02 -0.36 -18.27
N GLU A 184 5.91 0.47 -17.77
CA GLU A 184 7.34 0.18 -17.63
C GLU A 184 7.75 0.12 -16.16
N LEU A 185 8.27 -1.03 -15.73
CA LEU A 185 8.74 -1.21 -14.36
C LEU A 185 10.05 -0.46 -14.14
N ALA A 186 10.13 0.31 -13.06
CA ALA A 186 11.35 1.01 -12.65
C ALA A 186 12.47 -0.01 -12.31
N PRO A 187 13.76 0.28 -12.65
CA PRO A 187 14.81 -0.73 -12.74
C PRO A 187 15.15 -1.47 -11.43
N ASP A 188 15.02 -0.82 -10.29
CA ASP A 188 15.38 -1.40 -8.98
C ASP A 188 14.16 -1.65 -8.08
N ALA A 189 12.94 -1.54 -8.64
CA ALA A 189 11.70 -1.67 -7.88
C ALA A 189 11.47 -3.09 -7.37
N THR A 190 11.01 -3.21 -6.13
CA THR A 190 10.44 -4.43 -5.56
C THR A 190 8.93 -4.38 -5.70
N VAL A 191 8.32 -5.47 -6.12
CA VAL A 191 6.88 -5.56 -6.40
C VAL A 191 6.16 -6.26 -5.25
N MET A 192 5.10 -5.63 -4.74
CA MET A 192 4.21 -6.26 -3.75
C MET A 192 2.94 -6.75 -4.47
N SER A 193 2.80 -8.07 -4.57
CA SER A 193 1.77 -8.73 -5.38
C SER A 193 0.52 -8.98 -4.56
N TRP A 194 -0.51 -8.14 -4.72
CA TRP A 194 -1.74 -8.18 -3.92
C TRP A 194 -2.97 -8.69 -4.69
N ARG A 195 -3.08 -8.42 -5.98
CA ARG A 195 -4.21 -8.87 -6.82
C ARG A 195 -4.21 -10.39 -7.07
N GLY A 196 -3.13 -11.06 -6.68
CA GLY A 196 -2.91 -12.50 -6.82
C GLY A 196 -1.42 -12.79 -6.72
N SER A 197 -0.99 -13.97 -7.16
CA SER A 197 0.44 -14.32 -7.24
C SER A 197 1.07 -13.95 -8.58
N GLU A 198 0.28 -13.58 -9.59
CA GLU A 198 0.74 -13.36 -10.96
C GLU A 198 1.68 -12.15 -11.07
N GLY A 199 1.42 -11.09 -10.29
CA GLY A 199 2.31 -9.92 -10.22
C GLY A 199 3.71 -10.30 -9.74
N GLY A 200 3.81 -11.07 -8.66
CA GLY A 200 5.10 -11.54 -8.14
C GLY A 200 5.81 -12.50 -9.09
N ILE A 201 5.06 -13.40 -9.75
CA ILE A 201 5.61 -14.27 -10.79
C ILE A 201 6.16 -13.46 -11.97
N ALA A 202 5.43 -12.43 -12.40
CA ALA A 202 5.86 -11.54 -13.48
C ALA A 202 7.11 -10.76 -13.10
N ALA A 203 7.15 -10.18 -11.89
CA ALA A 203 8.32 -9.47 -11.36
C ALA A 203 9.56 -10.38 -11.32
N ALA A 204 9.44 -11.59 -10.74
CA ALA A 204 10.54 -12.56 -10.68
C ALA A 204 11.08 -12.95 -12.06
N ARG A 205 10.19 -13.11 -13.05
CA ARG A 205 10.60 -13.38 -14.45
C ARG A 205 11.34 -12.21 -15.12
N LEU A 206 11.10 -11.00 -14.65
CA LEU A 206 11.82 -9.80 -15.10
C LEU A 206 13.13 -9.58 -14.31
N GLY A 207 13.43 -10.41 -13.30
CA GLY A 207 14.60 -10.29 -12.44
C GLY A 207 14.43 -9.30 -11.30
N HIS A 208 13.19 -8.97 -10.95
CA HIS A 208 12.85 -8.11 -9.83
C HIS A 208 12.40 -8.90 -8.61
N ASP A 209 12.73 -8.39 -7.44
CA ASP A 209 12.27 -8.95 -6.19
C ASP A 209 10.77 -8.72 -5.99
N ALA A 210 10.11 -9.66 -5.31
CA ALA A 210 8.70 -9.58 -5.05
C ALA A 210 8.32 -10.07 -3.65
N ILE A 211 7.26 -9.50 -3.09
CA ILE A 211 6.62 -9.90 -1.85
C ILE A 211 5.20 -10.35 -2.18
N MET A 212 4.82 -11.55 -1.72
CA MET A 212 3.49 -12.10 -1.98
C MET A 212 2.52 -11.70 -0.87
N THR A 213 1.43 -11.02 -1.25
CA THR A 213 0.38 -10.60 -0.33
C THR A 213 -1.02 -10.69 -0.95
N PRO A 214 -1.37 -11.82 -1.61
CA PRO A 214 -2.62 -11.90 -2.36
C PRO A 214 -3.84 -11.75 -1.45
N THR A 215 -4.81 -10.92 -1.90
CA THR A 215 -6.10 -10.69 -1.23
C THR A 215 -6.79 -11.99 -0.81
N SER A 216 -6.65 -13.02 -1.63
CA SER A 216 -7.27 -14.33 -1.38
C SER A 216 -6.75 -15.05 -0.15
N HIS A 217 -5.55 -14.71 0.38
CA HIS A 217 -4.90 -15.43 1.47
C HIS A 217 -4.43 -14.53 2.62
N PHE A 218 -4.08 -13.27 2.35
CA PHE A 218 -3.36 -12.45 3.32
C PHE A 218 -4.00 -11.10 3.63
N TYR A 219 -5.25 -10.86 3.22
CA TYR A 219 -6.01 -9.71 3.65
C TYR A 219 -6.74 -10.04 4.96
N PHE A 220 -6.14 -9.62 6.07
CA PHE A 220 -6.64 -9.93 7.41
C PHE A 220 -7.73 -8.97 7.89
N ASP A 221 -8.08 -7.98 7.11
CA ASP A 221 -9.29 -7.18 7.19
C ASP A 221 -10.53 -7.92 6.66
N TYR A 222 -10.35 -9.08 5.97
CA TYR A 222 -11.43 -9.96 5.53
C TYR A 222 -11.93 -10.85 6.66
N TYR A 223 -13.20 -11.24 6.60
CA TYR A 223 -13.83 -12.11 7.59
C TYR A 223 -13.11 -13.45 7.74
N GLN A 224 -13.06 -13.93 8.98
CA GLN A 224 -12.50 -15.25 9.31
C GLN A 224 -13.55 -16.37 9.21
N ALA A 225 -14.84 -16.05 9.47
CA ALA A 225 -15.94 -16.98 9.38
C ALA A 225 -16.84 -16.73 8.16
N ARG A 226 -17.57 -17.76 7.74
CA ARG A 226 -18.57 -17.66 6.68
C ARG A 226 -19.87 -17.04 7.17
N ASP A 227 -20.22 -17.33 8.42
CA ASP A 227 -21.37 -16.73 9.10
C ASP A 227 -20.95 -15.38 9.68
N ILE A 228 -21.18 -14.34 8.90
CA ILE A 228 -20.77 -12.97 9.23
C ILE A 228 -21.71 -12.27 10.23
N GLU A 229 -22.86 -12.87 10.61
CA GLU A 229 -23.82 -12.25 11.52
C GLU A 229 -23.22 -12.07 12.93
N ASN A 230 -22.26 -12.92 13.30
CA ASN A 230 -21.56 -12.89 14.57
C ASN A 230 -20.13 -12.35 14.48
N GLU A 231 -19.69 -11.94 13.30
CA GLU A 231 -18.36 -11.35 13.09
C GLU A 231 -18.40 -9.84 13.42
N PRO A 232 -17.29 -9.27 13.88
CA PRO A 232 -17.12 -7.81 13.86
C PRO A 232 -17.28 -7.28 12.45
N PHE A 233 -17.89 -6.10 12.30
CA PHE A 233 -18.10 -5.51 10.98
C PHE A 233 -16.77 -5.29 10.25
N GLY A 234 -16.69 -5.73 9.00
CA GLY A 234 -15.50 -5.65 8.14
C GLY A 234 -15.84 -5.30 6.70
N ILE A 235 -14.82 -5.11 5.88
CA ILE A 235 -14.95 -4.71 4.47
C ILE A 235 -15.60 -5.80 3.59
N GLY A 236 -15.62 -7.05 4.04
CA GLY A 236 -16.08 -8.21 3.27
C GLY A 236 -15.00 -9.26 3.10
N GLY A 237 -15.11 -10.05 2.04
CA GLY A 237 -14.17 -11.14 1.76
C GLY A 237 -14.24 -12.29 2.76
N TYR A 238 -13.43 -13.33 2.53
CA TYR A 238 -13.34 -14.49 3.44
C TYR A 238 -11.95 -15.12 3.36
N VAL A 239 -11.21 -15.01 4.45
CA VAL A 239 -9.86 -15.56 4.59
C VAL A 239 -9.76 -16.31 5.93
N PRO A 240 -10.15 -17.60 5.96
CA PRO A 240 -9.99 -18.43 7.16
C PRO A 240 -8.53 -18.82 7.37
N VAL A 241 -8.19 -19.22 8.59
CA VAL A 241 -6.82 -19.59 8.98
C VAL A 241 -6.24 -20.73 8.14
N GLU A 242 -7.06 -21.71 7.76
CA GLU A 242 -6.67 -22.84 6.89
C GLU A 242 -6.16 -22.37 5.53
N LYS A 243 -6.78 -21.33 4.99
CA LYS A 243 -6.42 -20.77 3.70
C LYS A 243 -5.08 -20.03 3.76
N VAL A 244 -4.84 -19.29 4.83
CA VAL A 244 -3.53 -18.68 5.12
C VAL A 244 -2.45 -19.77 5.21
N TYR A 245 -2.68 -20.81 6.01
CA TYR A 245 -1.73 -21.88 6.24
C TYR A 245 -1.38 -22.69 4.99
N ALA A 246 -2.34 -22.85 4.08
CA ALA A 246 -2.18 -23.63 2.85
C ALA A 246 -1.37 -22.91 1.76
N TYR A 247 -1.09 -21.62 1.93
CA TYR A 247 -0.39 -20.84 0.89
C TYR A 247 1.06 -21.31 0.71
N GLU A 248 1.48 -21.35 -0.56
CA GLU A 248 2.88 -21.60 -0.93
C GLU A 248 3.48 -20.31 -1.51
N PRO A 249 4.45 -19.71 -0.81
CA PRO A 249 5.03 -18.43 -1.24
C PRO A 249 5.74 -18.50 -2.59
N ILE A 250 6.41 -19.61 -2.89
CA ILE A 250 7.15 -19.81 -4.13
C ILE A 250 6.34 -20.78 -5.02
N PRO A 251 5.62 -20.27 -6.04
CA PRO A 251 4.84 -21.11 -6.93
C PRO A 251 5.69 -22.13 -7.68
N ASP A 252 5.17 -23.36 -7.82
CA ASP A 252 5.84 -24.46 -8.56
C ASP A 252 6.14 -24.10 -10.05
N THR A 253 5.56 -23.01 -10.56
CA THR A 253 5.81 -22.49 -11.93
C THR A 253 7.10 -21.70 -12.07
N LEU A 254 7.76 -21.37 -10.95
CA LEU A 254 9.06 -20.71 -10.93
C LEU A 254 10.18 -21.74 -10.77
N SER A 255 11.28 -21.55 -11.52
CA SER A 255 12.51 -22.27 -11.25
C SER A 255 13.11 -21.86 -9.90
N GLN A 256 14.05 -22.63 -9.37
CA GLN A 256 14.75 -22.29 -8.13
C GLN A 256 15.44 -20.91 -8.21
N GLU A 257 16.01 -20.57 -9.36
CA GLU A 257 16.67 -19.30 -9.62
C GLU A 257 15.64 -18.13 -9.55
N LEU A 258 14.54 -18.26 -10.28
CA LEU A 258 13.47 -17.24 -10.27
C LEU A 258 12.74 -17.16 -8.94
N GLY A 259 12.58 -18.30 -8.26
CA GLY A 259 11.99 -18.34 -6.91
C GLY A 259 12.81 -17.61 -5.85
N ALA A 260 14.11 -17.42 -6.09
CA ALA A 260 14.96 -16.63 -5.19
C ALA A 260 14.61 -15.13 -5.14
N HIS A 261 13.87 -14.64 -6.15
CA HIS A 261 13.34 -13.28 -6.16
C HIS A 261 12.08 -13.12 -5.28
N ILE A 262 11.46 -14.20 -4.81
CA ILE A 262 10.36 -14.11 -3.86
C ILE A 262 10.93 -13.93 -2.46
N LEU A 263 10.93 -12.70 -1.96
CA LEU A 263 11.52 -12.36 -0.66
C LEU A 263 10.74 -12.92 0.51
N GLY A 264 9.44 -13.15 0.32
CA GLY A 264 8.55 -13.67 1.35
C GLY A 264 7.09 -13.32 1.14
N VAL A 265 6.34 -13.32 2.23
CA VAL A 265 4.91 -13.01 2.28
C VAL A 265 4.62 -11.92 3.30
N GLN A 266 3.54 -11.17 3.06
CA GLN A 266 3.02 -10.18 3.99
C GLN A 266 1.50 -10.37 4.15
N ALA A 267 0.98 -10.10 5.33
CA ALA A 267 -0.46 -9.92 5.53
C ALA A 267 -0.79 -8.43 5.62
N ASN A 268 -1.94 -8.04 5.08
CA ASN A 268 -2.47 -6.70 5.14
C ASN A 268 -3.63 -6.65 6.13
N LEU A 269 -3.63 -5.62 6.98
CA LEU A 269 -4.70 -5.34 7.92
C LEU A 269 -5.14 -3.89 7.73
N TRP A 270 -5.93 -3.65 6.69
CA TRP A 270 -6.53 -2.34 6.41
C TRP A 270 -7.53 -2.00 7.51
N ALA A 271 -7.45 -0.79 8.04
CA ALA A 271 -8.06 -0.45 9.32
C ALA A 271 -9.33 0.40 9.23
N GLU A 272 -9.92 0.55 8.04
CA GLU A 272 -11.11 1.39 7.80
C GLU A 272 -12.29 1.02 8.72
N TYR A 273 -12.42 -0.27 9.02
CA TYR A 273 -13.51 -0.81 9.85
C TYR A 273 -13.05 -1.33 11.22
N ILE A 274 -11.75 -1.31 11.50
CA ILE A 274 -11.18 -1.80 12.76
C ILE A 274 -11.11 -0.65 13.75
N LYS A 275 -12.01 -0.67 14.75
CA LYS A 275 -12.24 0.47 15.65
C LYS A 275 -11.56 0.34 17.01
N THR A 276 -11.16 -0.87 17.42
CA THR A 276 -10.59 -1.10 18.77
C THR A 276 -9.40 -2.07 18.71
N PRO A 277 -8.51 -2.05 19.70
CA PRO A 277 -7.43 -3.02 19.81
C PRO A 277 -7.91 -4.48 19.86
N GLU A 278 -9.03 -4.75 20.54
CA GLU A 278 -9.61 -6.10 20.63
C GLU A 278 -10.10 -6.58 19.26
N HIS A 279 -10.69 -5.66 18.46
CA HIS A 279 -11.06 -5.97 17.08
C HIS A 279 -9.81 -6.27 16.23
N GLN A 280 -8.75 -5.49 16.39
CA GLN A 280 -7.49 -5.72 15.71
C GLN A 280 -6.87 -7.09 16.06
N GLU A 281 -6.81 -7.43 17.35
CA GLU A 281 -6.32 -8.74 17.81
C GLU A 281 -7.16 -9.88 17.25
N TYR A 282 -8.48 -9.74 17.25
CA TYR A 282 -9.39 -10.71 16.66
C TYR A 282 -9.10 -10.94 15.17
N MET A 283 -8.92 -9.86 14.40
CA MET A 283 -8.65 -9.96 12.97
C MET A 283 -7.27 -10.56 12.68
N LEU A 284 -6.27 -10.35 13.54
CA LEU A 284 -4.93 -10.90 13.37
C LEU A 284 -4.85 -12.39 13.75
N LEU A 285 -5.47 -12.77 14.86
CA LEU A 285 -5.32 -14.12 15.42
C LEU A 285 -6.50 -15.03 15.04
N PRO A 286 -6.28 -16.33 14.74
CA PRO A 286 -4.97 -17.03 14.74
C PRO A 286 -4.20 -16.94 13.41
N ARG A 287 -4.66 -16.17 12.42
CA ARG A 287 -4.08 -16.09 11.06
C ARG A 287 -2.61 -15.66 11.08
N MET A 288 -2.23 -14.79 12.01
CA MET A 288 -0.83 -14.37 12.19
C MET A 288 0.09 -15.52 12.57
N ALA A 289 -0.40 -16.46 13.38
CA ALA A 289 0.35 -17.68 13.71
C ALA A 289 0.53 -18.58 12.48
N ALA A 290 -0.51 -18.71 11.66
CA ALA A 290 -0.44 -19.45 10.41
C ALA A 290 0.54 -18.81 9.42
N LEU A 291 0.48 -17.48 9.25
CA LEU A 291 1.43 -16.72 8.44
C LEU A 291 2.87 -16.93 8.90
N SER A 292 3.11 -16.90 10.22
CA SER A 292 4.45 -17.12 10.78
C SER A 292 4.99 -18.51 10.41
N GLU A 293 4.17 -19.56 10.47
CA GLU A 293 4.62 -20.90 10.07
C GLU A 293 4.86 -21.01 8.56
N VAL A 294 4.05 -20.31 7.73
CA VAL A 294 4.28 -20.20 6.28
C VAL A 294 5.62 -19.54 5.96
N GLN A 295 6.00 -18.51 6.72
CA GLN A 295 7.25 -17.76 6.52
C GLN A 295 8.49 -18.53 6.98
N TRP A 296 8.40 -19.29 8.07
CA TRP A 296 9.55 -19.90 8.73
C TRP A 296 9.76 -21.37 8.40
N CYS A 297 8.75 -22.06 7.88
CA CYS A 297 8.81 -23.50 7.64
C CYS A 297 8.75 -23.83 6.16
N ASP A 298 9.67 -24.67 5.72
CA ASP A 298 9.59 -25.27 4.39
C ASP A 298 8.26 -26.02 4.21
N ARG A 299 7.72 -26.02 3.00
CA ARG A 299 6.47 -26.69 2.63
C ARG A 299 6.37 -28.12 3.16
N GLY A 300 7.46 -28.89 3.05
CA GLY A 300 7.51 -30.29 3.50
C GLY A 300 7.49 -30.48 5.03
N SER A 301 7.69 -29.41 5.78
CA SER A 301 7.70 -29.42 7.26
C SER A 301 6.38 -28.89 7.85
N ARG A 302 5.50 -28.33 7.03
CA ARG A 302 4.20 -27.82 7.46
C ARG A 302 3.16 -28.94 7.51
N GLU A 303 2.43 -29.05 8.63
CA GLU A 303 1.41 -30.06 8.81
C GLU A 303 0.23 -29.47 9.58
N TRP A 304 -0.92 -29.37 8.88
CA TRP A 304 -2.12 -28.70 9.39
C TRP A 304 -2.63 -29.26 10.71
N THR A 305 -2.67 -30.61 10.86
CA THR A 305 -3.21 -31.24 12.08
C THR A 305 -2.38 -30.88 13.31
N ARG A 306 -1.04 -30.85 13.15
CA ARG A 306 -0.12 -30.42 14.20
C ARG A 306 -0.33 -28.94 14.55
N PHE A 307 -0.40 -28.08 13.52
CA PHE A 307 -0.61 -26.63 13.69
C PHE A 307 -1.94 -26.36 14.38
N ALA A 308 -3.04 -26.89 13.84
CA ALA A 308 -4.38 -26.69 14.39
C ALA A 308 -4.53 -27.22 15.82
N GLY A 309 -3.88 -28.35 16.13
CA GLY A 309 -3.85 -28.91 17.50
C GLY A 309 -3.03 -28.11 18.49
N ALA A 310 -2.15 -27.23 18.03
CA ALA A 310 -1.33 -26.35 18.86
C ALA A 310 -1.98 -24.97 19.12
N LEU A 311 -3.04 -24.62 18.38
CA LEU A 311 -3.78 -23.39 18.62
C LEU A 311 -4.51 -23.48 19.97
N PRO A 312 -4.49 -22.44 20.79
CA PRO A 312 -5.27 -22.38 22.02
C PRO A 312 -6.77 -22.47 21.70
N HIS A 313 -7.50 -23.23 22.51
CA HIS A 313 -8.96 -23.39 22.39
C HIS A 313 -9.69 -22.18 22.95
#